data_e63713fc415005f56ef6d513afe4611e
#
_entry.id   e63713fc415005f56ef6d513afe4611e
#
_cell.length_a   1.000
_cell.length_b   1.000
_cell.length_c   1.000
_cell.angle_alpha   90.00
_cell.angle_beta   90.00
_cell.angle_gamma   90.00
#
_symmetry.space_group_name_H-M   'P 1'
#
loop_
_entity.id
_entity.type
_entity.pdbx_description
1 polymer ?
#
loop_
_entity_poly.entity_id
_entity_poly.type
_entity_poly.pdbx_seq_one_letter_code
_entity_poly.pdbx_strand_id
1 'polypeptide(L)' 'MKSQNNNETIGDKIKRLRNKQGLTQDELARKSDLPYTTLTKIESNVITKPTIQTVVKIAKGLGIGLDDLMK' A
#
# COMPACT_ATOMS: atom_id res chain seq x y z
N MET A 1 15.86 -14.66 -10.98
CA MET A 1 15.44 -14.29 -10.87
C MET A 1 14.89 -13.73 -10.65
N LYS A 2 14.96 -13.38 -10.72
CA LYS A 2 14.49 -12.82 -10.48
C LYS A 2 13.70 -12.34 -10.13
N SER A 3 13.55 -12.03 -9.97
CA SER A 3 12.86 -11.62 -9.79
C SER A 3 12.16 -11.03 -9.56
N GLN A 4 12.15 -10.64 -9.46
CA GLN A 4 11.48 -9.96 -9.07
C GLN A 4 10.33 -9.55 -9.36
N ASN A 5 9.93 -9.18 -9.01
CA ASN A 5 8.57 -8.70 -9.01
C ASN A 5 8.33 -7.45 -9.81
N ASN A 6 8.80 -7.48 -11.03
CA ASN A 6 8.69 -6.33 -11.91
C ASN A 6 7.24 -6.01 -12.28
N ASN A 7 6.35 -6.98 -12.11
CA ASN A 7 4.93 -6.80 -12.46
C ASN A 7 4.05 -6.48 -11.27
N GLU A 8 4.65 -6.35 -10.10
CA GLU A 8 3.87 -6.02 -8.92
C GLU A 8 3.48 -4.55 -8.93
N THR A 9 2.18 -4.27 -8.87
CA THR A 9 1.70 -2.89 -8.78
C THR A 9 1.91 -2.37 -7.37
N ILE A 10 1.79 -1.04 -7.21
CA ILE A 10 1.86 -0.44 -5.88
C ILE A 10 0.74 -1.00 -4.98
N GLY A 11 -0.45 -1.22 -5.55
CA GLY A 11 -1.56 -1.80 -4.80
C GLY A 11 -1.27 -3.21 -4.35
N ASP A 12 -0.71 -4.03 -5.23
CA ASP A 12 -0.33 -5.40 -4.90
C ASP A 12 0.71 -5.42 -3.77
N LYS A 13 1.67 -4.53 -3.85
CA LYS A 13 2.73 -4.45 -2.84
C LYS A 13 2.17 -4.03 -1.48
N ILE A 14 1.30 -3.03 -1.48
CA ILE A 14 0.66 -2.57 -0.25
C ILE A 14 -0.13 -3.72 0.40
N LYS A 15 -0.90 -4.44 -0.42
CA LYS A 15 -1.69 -5.57 0.05
C LYS A 15 -0.80 -6.65 0.64
N ARG A 16 0.30 -6.96 -0.04
CA ARG A 16 1.25 -7.97 0.44
C ARG A 16 1.87 -7.57 1.78
N LEU A 17 2.31 -6.33 1.89
CA LEU A 17 2.92 -5.83 3.13
C LEU A 17 1.90 -5.77 4.27
N ARG A 18 0.67 -5.36 3.95
CA ARG A 18 -0.40 -5.33 4.93
C ARG A 18 -0.69 -6.74 5.48
N ASN A 19 -0.82 -7.71 4.57
CA ASN A 19 -1.08 -9.09 4.95
C ASN A 19 0.07 -9.66 5.79
N LYS A 20 1.29 -9.31 5.42
CA LYS A 20 2.47 -9.76 6.15
C LYS A 20 2.45 -9.26 7.59
N GLN A 21 1.90 -8.08 7.83
CA GLN A 21 1.80 -7.51 9.16
C GLN A 21 0.52 -7.96 9.90
N GLY A 22 -0.34 -8.73 9.25
CA GLY A 22 -1.57 -9.19 9.86
C GLY A 22 -2.62 -8.11 10.01
N LEU A 23 -2.54 -7.05 9.21
CA LEU A 23 -3.51 -5.95 9.28
C LEU A 23 -4.68 -6.18 8.35
N THR A 24 -5.87 -5.79 8.79
CA THR A 24 -7.02 -5.71 7.89
C THR A 24 -6.92 -4.42 7.09
N GLN A 25 -7.71 -4.34 6.00
CA GLN A 25 -7.77 -3.11 5.22
C GLN A 25 -8.24 -1.93 6.07
N ASP A 26 -9.23 -2.16 6.93
CA ASP A 26 -9.73 -1.10 7.80
C ASP A 26 -8.65 -0.61 8.75
N GLU A 27 -7.89 -1.54 9.32
CA GLU A 27 -6.80 -1.18 10.23
C GLU A 27 -5.74 -0.34 9.53
N LEU A 28 -5.33 -0.76 8.33
CA LEU A 28 -4.33 0.00 7.60
C LEU A 28 -4.86 1.37 7.19
N ALA A 29 -6.12 1.45 6.76
CA ALA A 29 -6.72 2.74 6.41
C ALA A 29 -6.69 3.70 7.59
N ARG A 30 -7.03 3.23 8.78
CA ARG A 30 -6.97 4.04 9.98
C ARG A 30 -5.56 4.49 10.31
N LYS A 31 -4.61 3.55 10.27
CA LYS A 31 -3.21 3.85 10.55
C LYS A 31 -2.63 4.84 9.55
N SER A 32 -3.14 4.82 8.33
CA SER A 32 -2.68 5.69 7.26
C SER A 32 -3.47 6.99 7.17
N ASP A 33 -4.49 7.15 8.02
CA ASP A 33 -5.36 8.32 7.98
C ASP A 33 -5.98 8.51 6.60
N LEU A 34 -6.49 7.41 6.03
CA LEU A 34 -7.14 7.39 4.72
C LEU A 34 -8.53 6.81 4.83
N PRO A 35 -9.45 7.25 3.95
CA PRO A 35 -10.73 6.57 3.84
C PRO A 35 -10.53 5.11 3.44
N TYR A 36 -11.31 4.23 4.04
CA TYR A 36 -11.29 2.80 3.73
C TYR A 36 -11.47 2.56 2.23
N THR A 37 -12.42 3.27 1.61
CA THR A 37 -12.70 3.10 0.20
C THR A 37 -11.51 3.46 -0.68
N THR A 38 -10.73 4.47 -0.29
CA THR A 38 -9.53 4.85 -1.03
C THR A 38 -8.51 3.71 -1.00
N LEU A 39 -8.27 3.15 0.18
CA LEU A 39 -7.31 2.06 0.30
C LEU A 39 -7.75 0.83 -0.50
N THR A 40 -9.04 0.47 -0.42
CA THR A 40 -9.54 -0.69 -1.15
C THR A 40 -9.39 -0.51 -2.66
N LYS A 41 -9.60 0.71 -3.17
CA LYS A 41 -9.44 0.99 -4.60
C LYS A 41 -7.99 0.89 -5.03
N ILE A 42 -7.06 1.27 -4.16
CA ILE A 42 -5.63 1.14 -4.47
C ILE A 42 -5.24 -0.33 -4.48
N GLU A 43 -5.65 -1.10 -3.49
CA GLU A 43 -5.29 -2.51 -3.39
C GLU A 43 -5.93 -3.36 -4.49
N SER A 44 -7.07 -2.93 -5.00
CA SER A 44 -7.76 -3.65 -6.09
C SER A 44 -7.34 -3.16 -7.48
N ASN A 45 -6.38 -2.24 -7.53
CA ASN A 45 -5.85 -1.67 -8.77
C ASN A 45 -6.88 -0.87 -9.57
N VAL A 46 -7.91 -0.36 -8.89
CA VAL A 46 -8.81 0.64 -9.48
C VAL A 46 -8.09 1.98 -9.53
N ILE A 47 -7.41 2.35 -8.45
CA ILE A 47 -6.51 3.51 -8.44
C ILE A 47 -5.10 2.95 -8.63
N THR A 48 -4.52 3.19 -9.80
CA THR A 48 -3.20 2.65 -10.15
C THR A 48 -2.07 3.65 -9.90
N LYS A 49 -2.40 4.93 -9.78
CA LYS A 49 -1.41 5.99 -9.57
C LYS A 49 -1.87 6.90 -8.43
N PRO A 50 -1.79 6.41 -7.18
CA PRO A 50 -2.15 7.25 -6.05
C PRO A 50 -1.21 8.45 -5.94
N THR A 51 -1.70 9.53 -5.33
CA THR A 51 -0.86 10.70 -5.14
C THR A 51 0.28 10.39 -4.18
N ILE A 52 1.35 11.18 -4.26
CA ILE A 52 2.48 10.99 -3.36
C ILE A 52 2.06 11.16 -1.90
N GLN A 53 1.14 12.06 -1.61
CA GLN A 53 0.64 12.25 -0.25
C GLN A 53 -0.03 10.98 0.26
N THR A 54 -0.83 10.34 -0.57
CA THR A 54 -1.48 9.08 -0.22
C THR A 54 -0.46 7.99 0.05
N VAL A 55 0.56 7.89 -0.82
CA VAL A 55 1.60 6.87 -0.68
C VAL A 55 2.40 7.08 0.61
N VAL A 56 2.72 8.34 0.93
CA VAL A 56 3.42 8.67 2.17
C VAL A 56 2.59 8.24 3.39
N LYS A 57 1.28 8.50 3.36
CA LYS A 57 0.39 8.09 4.46
C LYS A 57 0.39 6.57 4.63
N ILE A 58 0.34 5.84 3.51
CA ILE A 58 0.33 4.38 3.57
C ILE A 58 1.66 3.86 4.11
N ALA A 59 2.79 4.43 3.68
CA ALA A 59 4.09 4.03 4.20
C ALA A 59 4.16 4.22 5.72
N LYS A 60 3.64 5.34 6.20
CA LYS A 60 3.58 5.58 7.64
C LYS A 60 2.70 4.56 8.35
N GLY A 61 1.55 4.24 7.76
CA GLY A 61 0.64 3.26 8.34
C GLY A 61 1.26 1.88 8.41
N LEU A 62 2.10 1.53 7.44
CA LEU A 62 2.83 0.27 7.42
C LEU A 62 4.10 0.31 8.27
N GLY A 63 4.51 1.49 8.72
CA GLY A 63 5.72 1.64 9.52
C GLY A 63 6.99 1.45 8.73
N ILE A 64 6.97 1.76 7.45
CA ILE A 64 8.16 1.63 6.57
C ILE A 64 8.49 2.96 5.93
N GLY A 65 9.69 3.05 5.38
CA GLY A 65 10.07 4.24 4.63
C GLY A 65 9.37 4.31 3.29
N LEU A 66 9.21 5.53 2.78
CA LEU A 66 8.60 5.72 1.47
C LEU A 66 9.38 5.00 0.38
N ASP A 67 10.70 5.04 0.44
CA ASP A 67 11.54 4.38 -0.55
C ASP A 67 11.38 2.87 -0.51
N ASP A 68 11.14 2.29 0.66
CA ASP A 68 10.87 0.85 0.76
C ASP A 68 9.57 0.50 0.06
N LEU A 69 8.58 1.38 0.15
CA LEU A 69 7.29 1.14 -0.50
C LEU A 69 7.39 1.32 -2.01
N MET A 70 8.26 2.21 -2.45
CA MET A 70 8.36 2.58 -3.87
C MET A 70 9.38 1.74 -4.66
N LYS A 71 10.07 0.85 -4.03
CA LYS A 71 11.05 0.00 -4.72
C LYS A 71 10.43 -0.87 -5.80
#